data_ef6211c27ca655e63e8c86691b64b69d
#
_entry.id   ef6211c27ca655e63e8c86691b64b69d
#
_cell.length_a   1.000
_cell.length_b   1.000
_cell.length_c   1.000
_cell.angle_alpha   90.00
_cell.angle_beta   90.00
_cell.angle_gamma   90.00
#
_symmetry.space_group_name_H-M   'P 1'
#
loop_
_entity.id
_entity.type
_entity.pdbx_description
1 polymer ?
#
loop_
_entity_poly.entity_id
_entity_poly.type
_entity_poly.pdbx_seq_one_letter_code
_entity_poly.pdbx_strand_id
1 'polypeptide(L)'
;MKGKRVLVTAGPTQESIDPVRFITNHSTGKMGYAIAKMCMLRGAEVTLVSGPTSVAKPEFVHVVDVVTAKEMYEEVTKRAKDQDIIIKAAAVADYRPKSVSSEKMKKKDDDLAISMERTDDILKFLGEHKKEHQFLCGFSMETENMLENSRKKLEKKNLDMIVANNLKVEGAGFAGDTNVVTIITGQEEVLSLIHI
;
A
#
# COMPACT_ATOMS: atom_id res chain seq x y z
N MET A 1 11.98 10.19 15.72
CA MET A 1 10.53 9.89 15.77
C MET A 1 10.08 9.39 17.15
N LYS A 2 10.87 9.62 18.18
CA LYS A 2 10.58 9.17 19.56
C LYS A 2 9.20 9.64 20.03
N GLY A 3 8.39 8.70 20.55
CA GLY A 3 7.04 8.97 21.05
C GLY A 3 5.96 9.11 19.95
N LYS A 4 6.29 8.94 18.66
CA LYS A 4 5.33 8.98 17.55
C LYS A 4 4.78 7.59 17.25
N ARG A 5 3.48 7.50 17.05
CA ARG A 5 2.78 6.29 16.59
C ARG A 5 2.66 6.33 15.08
N VAL A 6 3.19 5.30 14.42
CA VAL A 6 3.28 5.20 12.97
C VAL A 6 2.56 3.95 12.48
N LEU A 7 1.62 4.11 11.58
CA LEU A 7 0.99 3.00 10.87
C LEU A 7 1.56 2.94 9.46
N VAL A 8 2.08 1.77 9.09
CA VAL A 8 2.56 1.49 7.73
C VAL A 8 1.73 0.36 7.14
N THR A 9 1.37 0.46 5.85
CA THR A 9 0.81 -0.68 5.12
C THR A 9 1.84 -1.23 4.14
N ALA A 10 1.89 -2.55 3.97
CA ALA A 10 2.84 -3.21 3.08
C ALA A 10 2.25 -4.43 2.38
N GLY A 11 2.97 -4.93 1.38
CA GLY A 11 2.59 -6.12 0.63
C GLY A 11 1.46 -5.90 -0.36
N PRO A 12 1.18 -6.90 -1.22
CA PRO A 12 -0.01 -6.94 -2.04
C PRO A 12 -1.19 -7.44 -1.21
N THR A 13 -2.42 -7.14 -1.64
CA THR A 13 -3.58 -7.92 -1.24
C THR A 13 -3.84 -9.04 -2.24
N GLN A 14 -4.56 -10.06 -1.81
CA GLN A 14 -4.95 -11.23 -2.61
C GLN A 14 -6.46 -11.36 -2.58
N GLU A 15 -7.08 -11.30 -3.76
CA GLU A 15 -8.53 -11.37 -3.92
C GLU A 15 -8.90 -12.73 -4.50
N SER A 16 -9.46 -13.61 -3.68
CA SER A 16 -9.76 -14.98 -4.06
C SER A 16 -10.79 -15.06 -5.19
N ILE A 17 -10.54 -15.94 -6.18
CA ILE A 17 -11.49 -16.36 -7.22
C ILE A 17 -12.21 -17.63 -6.76
N ASP A 18 -11.47 -18.55 -6.18
CA ASP A 18 -11.90 -19.82 -5.59
C ASP A 18 -10.91 -20.23 -4.48
N PRO A 19 -11.06 -21.40 -3.82
CA PRO A 19 -10.16 -21.83 -2.76
C PRO A 19 -8.69 -22.03 -3.17
N VAL A 20 -8.39 -22.01 -4.49
CA VAL A 20 -7.05 -22.32 -5.02
C VAL A 20 -6.40 -21.11 -5.70
N ARG A 21 -7.20 -20.21 -6.30
CA ARG A 21 -6.71 -19.12 -7.14
C ARG A 21 -7.16 -17.76 -6.63
N PHE A 22 -6.28 -16.78 -6.80
CA PHE A 22 -6.52 -15.39 -6.42
C PHE A 22 -5.89 -14.43 -7.46
N ILE A 23 -6.38 -13.21 -7.45
CA ILE A 23 -5.80 -12.08 -8.17
C ILE A 23 -4.96 -11.28 -7.17
N THR A 24 -3.77 -10.85 -7.58
CA THR A 24 -2.86 -10.06 -6.75
C THR A 24 -2.00 -9.13 -7.58
N ASN A 25 -1.29 -8.22 -6.92
CA ASN A 25 -0.28 -7.34 -7.50
C ASN A 25 1.12 -7.97 -7.42
N HIS A 26 2.04 -7.49 -8.26
CA HIS A 26 3.44 -7.94 -8.26
C HIS A 26 4.27 -7.42 -7.08
N SER A 27 3.69 -6.65 -6.16
CA SER A 27 4.40 -6.10 -5.01
C SER A 27 5.00 -7.19 -4.13
N THR A 28 6.25 -7.00 -3.71
CA THR A 28 6.94 -7.88 -2.75
C THR A 28 6.78 -7.45 -1.29
N GLY A 29 6.31 -6.22 -1.05
CA GLY A 29 6.22 -5.65 0.29
C GLY A 29 7.50 -5.02 0.83
N LYS A 30 8.67 -5.22 0.21
CA LYS A 30 9.98 -4.76 0.69
C LYS A 30 9.98 -3.28 1.13
N MET A 31 9.44 -2.38 0.31
CA MET A 31 9.40 -0.94 0.60
C MET A 31 8.68 -0.64 1.92
N GLY A 32 7.47 -1.15 2.12
CA GLY A 32 6.72 -0.92 3.35
C GLY A 32 7.41 -1.50 4.58
N TYR A 33 8.03 -2.67 4.45
CA TYR A 33 8.82 -3.29 5.51
C TYR A 33 10.07 -2.48 5.87
N ALA A 34 10.80 -1.96 4.86
CA ALA A 34 11.95 -1.09 5.07
C ALA A 34 11.56 0.21 5.77
N ILE A 35 10.44 0.83 5.37
CA ILE A 35 9.89 2.03 6.00
C ILE A 35 9.53 1.75 7.46
N ALA A 36 8.81 0.66 7.75
CA ALA A 36 8.43 0.28 9.10
C ALA A 36 9.66 0.08 10.00
N LYS A 37 10.67 -0.65 9.50
CA LYS A 37 11.96 -0.84 10.19
C LYS A 37 12.65 0.49 10.46
N MET A 38 12.73 1.40 9.48
CA MET A 38 13.39 2.69 9.65
C MET A 38 12.64 3.62 10.61
N CYS A 39 11.31 3.59 10.63
CA CYS A 39 10.52 4.33 11.63
C CYS A 39 10.80 3.81 13.04
N MET A 40 10.82 2.49 13.23
CA MET A 40 11.13 1.83 14.49
C MET A 40 12.56 2.19 14.96
N LEU A 41 13.57 2.08 14.09
CA LEU A 41 14.96 2.45 14.42
C LEU A 41 15.11 3.93 14.81
N ARG A 42 14.21 4.81 14.35
CA ARG A 42 14.14 6.22 14.76
C ARG A 42 13.29 6.47 16.01
N GLY A 43 12.89 5.40 16.71
CA GLY A 43 12.21 5.44 18.00
C GLY A 43 10.70 5.65 17.93
N ALA A 44 10.07 5.36 16.80
CA ALA A 44 8.61 5.34 16.69
C ALA A 44 8.04 4.02 17.23
N GLU A 45 6.81 4.09 17.74
CA GLU A 45 5.95 2.93 17.95
C GLU A 45 5.26 2.60 16.62
N VAL A 46 5.61 1.44 16.03
CA VAL A 46 5.19 1.11 14.66
C VAL A 46 4.21 -0.04 14.63
N THR A 47 3.09 0.17 13.93
CA THR A 47 2.17 -0.89 13.50
C THR A 47 2.29 -1.07 11.99
N LEU A 48 2.56 -2.29 11.55
CA LEU A 48 2.65 -2.68 10.14
C LEU A 48 1.46 -3.58 9.78
N VAL A 49 0.52 -3.07 8.97
CA VAL A 49 -0.56 -3.88 8.40
C VAL A 49 -0.07 -4.45 7.07
N SER A 50 0.12 -5.75 7.01
CA SER A 50 0.79 -6.42 5.89
C SER A 50 -0.11 -7.42 5.18
N GLY A 51 -0.24 -7.26 3.87
CA GLY A 51 -0.67 -8.34 2.99
C GLY A 51 0.39 -9.45 2.90
N PRO A 52 0.09 -10.57 2.23
CA PRO A 52 0.99 -11.71 2.12
C PRO A 52 2.32 -11.34 1.46
N THR A 53 3.43 -11.72 2.11
CA THR A 53 4.79 -11.47 1.63
C THR A 53 5.76 -12.53 2.19
N SER A 54 6.88 -12.72 1.52
CA SER A 54 8.01 -13.54 2.00
C SER A 54 9.07 -12.72 2.78
N VAL A 55 8.88 -11.41 2.91
CA VAL A 55 9.82 -10.55 3.65
C VAL A 55 9.75 -10.89 5.14
N ALA A 56 10.91 -11.06 5.78
CA ALA A 56 10.99 -11.35 7.21
C ALA A 56 10.38 -10.20 8.03
N LYS A 57 9.56 -10.56 9.02
CA LYS A 57 8.94 -9.56 9.91
C LYS A 57 10.00 -8.82 10.69
N PRO A 58 9.99 -7.47 10.72
CA PRO A 58 10.96 -6.70 11.47
C PRO A 58 10.72 -6.86 12.98
N GLU A 59 11.79 -7.01 13.73
CA GLU A 59 11.73 -7.05 15.19
C GLU A 59 11.23 -5.71 15.74
N PHE A 60 10.57 -5.75 16.91
CA PHE A 60 10.02 -4.57 17.61
C PHE A 60 8.98 -3.78 16.81
N VAL A 61 8.40 -4.35 15.78
CA VAL A 61 7.26 -3.80 15.03
C VAL A 61 6.03 -4.67 15.28
N HIS A 62 4.90 -4.04 15.62
CA HIS A 62 3.63 -4.76 15.73
C HIS A 62 3.09 -5.06 14.33
N VAL A 63 3.15 -6.33 13.91
CA VAL A 63 2.68 -6.76 12.59
C VAL A 63 1.27 -7.31 12.69
N VAL A 64 0.39 -6.79 11.84
CA VAL A 64 -0.99 -7.25 11.65
C VAL A 64 -1.10 -7.85 10.26
N ASP A 65 -1.21 -9.16 10.18
CA ASP A 65 -1.35 -9.86 8.90
C ASP A 65 -2.80 -9.76 8.40
N VAL A 66 -2.95 -9.46 7.12
CA VAL A 66 -4.21 -9.42 6.39
C VAL A 66 -4.02 -10.09 5.04
N VAL A 67 -5.09 -10.49 4.38
CA VAL A 67 -5.02 -11.12 3.06
C VAL A 67 -5.69 -10.25 2.01
N THR A 68 -6.89 -9.78 2.27
CA THR A 68 -7.73 -9.07 1.30
C THR A 68 -7.67 -7.55 1.45
N ALA A 69 -8.07 -6.83 0.41
CA ALA A 69 -8.25 -5.37 0.45
C ALA A 69 -9.26 -4.97 1.54
N LYS A 70 -10.32 -5.77 1.75
CA LYS A 70 -11.31 -5.55 2.79
C LYS A 70 -10.71 -5.64 4.19
N GLU A 71 -9.97 -6.71 4.49
CA GLU A 71 -9.29 -6.87 5.77
C GLU A 71 -8.29 -5.72 6.02
N MET A 72 -7.52 -5.34 5.01
CA MET A 72 -6.60 -4.21 5.13
C MET A 72 -7.34 -2.89 5.40
N TYR A 73 -8.46 -2.65 4.73
CA TYR A 73 -9.31 -1.49 4.99
C TYR A 73 -9.80 -1.47 6.45
N GLU A 74 -10.35 -2.56 6.94
CA GLU A 74 -10.87 -2.68 8.30
C GLU A 74 -9.78 -2.46 9.36
N GLU A 75 -8.62 -3.11 9.19
CA GLU A 75 -7.52 -3.00 10.16
C GLU A 75 -6.84 -1.62 10.15
N VAL A 76 -6.74 -0.96 9.00
CA VAL A 76 -6.19 0.38 8.87
C VAL A 76 -7.14 1.41 9.46
N THR A 77 -8.41 1.40 9.06
CA THR A 77 -9.41 2.40 9.51
C THR A 77 -9.66 2.33 11.01
N LYS A 78 -9.70 1.13 11.58
CA LYS A 78 -9.83 0.89 13.03
C LYS A 78 -8.71 1.56 13.83
N ARG A 79 -7.48 1.59 13.31
CA ARG A 79 -6.29 2.10 14.00
C ARG A 79 -5.95 3.55 13.65
N ALA A 80 -6.40 4.05 12.52
CA ALA A 80 -6.00 5.34 11.96
C ALA A 80 -6.15 6.50 12.93
N LYS A 81 -7.24 6.53 13.71
CA LYS A 81 -7.56 7.64 14.64
C LYS A 81 -6.49 7.89 15.71
N ASP A 82 -5.70 6.87 16.05
CA ASP A 82 -4.71 6.87 17.12
C ASP A 82 -3.28 7.03 16.62
N GLN A 83 -3.07 7.28 15.32
CA GLN A 83 -1.74 7.41 14.71
C GLN A 83 -1.36 8.87 14.51
N ASP A 84 -0.06 9.17 14.66
CA ASP A 84 0.50 10.48 14.30
C ASP A 84 0.88 10.52 12.81
N ILE A 85 1.37 9.39 12.28
CA ILE A 85 1.83 9.27 10.89
C ILE A 85 1.22 8.00 10.29
N ILE A 86 0.68 8.12 9.08
CA ILE A 86 0.15 6.99 8.32
C ILE A 86 0.84 6.95 6.96
N ILE A 87 1.46 5.83 6.63
CA ILE A 87 2.19 5.61 5.37
C ILE A 87 1.57 4.43 4.62
N LYS A 88 0.85 4.74 3.55
CA LYS A 88 0.16 3.73 2.75
C LYS A 88 1.05 3.28 1.57
N ALA A 89 1.91 2.28 1.81
CA ALA A 89 2.83 1.72 0.81
C ALA A 89 2.35 0.36 0.22
N ALA A 90 1.29 -0.23 0.74
CA ALA A 90 0.73 -1.48 0.23
C ALA A 90 0.16 -1.33 -1.19
N ALA A 91 0.30 -2.39 -1.99
CA ALA A 91 -0.34 -2.54 -3.30
C ALA A 91 -1.71 -3.21 -3.12
N VAL A 92 -2.71 -2.42 -2.78
CA VAL A 92 -4.08 -2.88 -2.55
C VAL A 92 -4.79 -3.03 -3.91
N ALA A 93 -5.51 -4.12 -4.09
CA ALA A 93 -6.32 -4.32 -5.29
C ALA A 93 -7.48 -3.33 -5.35
N ASP A 94 -7.65 -2.64 -6.49
CA ASP A 94 -8.76 -1.71 -6.74
C ASP A 94 -10.07 -2.45 -7.07
N TYR A 95 -9.96 -3.72 -7.43
CA TYR A 95 -11.08 -4.59 -7.80
C TYR A 95 -10.91 -5.97 -7.18
N ARG A 96 -12.06 -6.59 -6.82
CA ARG A 96 -12.14 -7.98 -6.36
C ARG A 96 -13.22 -8.73 -7.13
N PRO A 97 -13.18 -10.07 -7.21
CA PRO A 97 -14.29 -10.85 -7.73
C PRO A 97 -15.58 -10.56 -6.96
N LYS A 98 -16.66 -10.30 -7.69
CA LYS A 98 -17.98 -10.02 -7.11
C LYS A 98 -18.54 -11.24 -6.38
N SER A 99 -18.16 -12.44 -6.79
CA SER A 99 -18.50 -13.71 -6.14
C SER A 99 -17.26 -14.62 -6.14
N VAL A 100 -17.02 -15.27 -5.01
CA VAL A 100 -15.97 -16.25 -4.84
C VAL A 100 -16.60 -17.64 -4.87
N SER A 101 -16.08 -18.53 -5.72
CA SER A 101 -16.56 -19.91 -5.76
C SER A 101 -16.14 -20.66 -4.49
N SER A 102 -17.06 -21.41 -3.89
CA SER A 102 -16.77 -22.27 -2.73
C SER A 102 -15.92 -23.49 -3.09
N GLU A 103 -15.89 -23.86 -4.38
CA GLU A 103 -15.09 -24.96 -4.88
C GLU A 103 -14.18 -24.53 -6.04
N LYS A 104 -13.10 -25.29 -6.26
CA LYS A 104 -12.19 -25.06 -7.38
C LYS A 104 -12.96 -25.10 -8.69
N MET A 105 -12.94 -24.01 -9.43
CA MET A 105 -13.58 -23.91 -10.75
C MET A 105 -12.87 -24.85 -11.73
N LYS A 106 -13.63 -25.83 -12.25
CA LYS A 106 -13.13 -26.78 -13.25
C LYS A 106 -13.04 -26.13 -14.63
N LYS A 107 -12.06 -26.56 -15.43
CA LYS A 107 -11.96 -26.17 -16.84
C LYS A 107 -13.24 -26.61 -17.58
N LYS A 108 -13.79 -25.71 -18.36
CA LYS A 108 -14.90 -25.95 -19.31
C LYS A 108 -14.38 -25.70 -20.73
N ASP A 109 -15.16 -26.07 -21.71
CA ASP A 109 -14.81 -25.85 -23.13
C ASP A 109 -14.95 -24.38 -23.54
N ASP A 110 -15.67 -23.57 -22.76
CA ASP A 110 -15.89 -22.14 -22.97
C ASP A 110 -14.89 -21.26 -22.22
N ASP A 111 -14.75 -20.01 -22.66
CA ASP A 111 -13.98 -18.98 -21.99
C ASP A 111 -14.54 -18.67 -20.60
N LEU A 112 -13.64 -18.33 -19.65
CA LEU A 112 -14.02 -17.95 -18.30
C LEU A 112 -14.01 -16.42 -18.15
N ALA A 113 -15.15 -15.82 -17.87
CA ALA A 113 -15.27 -14.43 -17.49
C ALA A 113 -15.51 -14.30 -15.97
N ILE A 114 -14.76 -13.40 -15.32
CA ILE A 114 -14.89 -13.12 -13.88
C ILE A 114 -15.44 -11.69 -13.73
N SER A 115 -16.65 -11.59 -13.17
CA SER A 115 -17.23 -10.29 -12.85
C SER A 115 -16.52 -9.69 -11.64
N MET A 116 -16.09 -8.43 -11.76
CA MET A 116 -15.34 -7.72 -10.72
C MET A 116 -16.18 -6.56 -10.15
N GLU A 117 -15.94 -6.23 -8.88
CA GLU A 117 -16.46 -5.04 -8.21
C GLU A 117 -15.32 -4.24 -7.58
N ARG A 118 -15.56 -2.94 -7.35
CA ARG A 118 -14.56 -2.07 -6.71
C ARG A 118 -14.39 -2.41 -5.24
N THR A 119 -13.15 -2.30 -4.76
CA THR A 119 -12.83 -2.34 -3.34
C THR A 119 -12.96 -0.95 -2.70
N ASP A 120 -12.93 -0.91 -1.38
CA ASP A 120 -12.94 0.34 -0.62
C ASP A 120 -11.62 1.10 -0.76
N ASP A 121 -11.69 2.41 -0.96
CA ASP A 121 -10.52 3.27 -1.12
C ASP A 121 -9.99 3.72 0.24
N ILE A 122 -9.03 2.98 0.78
CA ILE A 122 -8.40 3.25 2.07
C ILE A 122 -7.83 4.67 2.13
N LEU A 123 -7.13 5.10 1.08
CA LEU A 123 -6.45 6.39 1.07
C LEU A 123 -7.45 7.56 1.04
N LYS A 124 -8.55 7.40 0.33
CA LYS A 124 -9.67 8.35 0.34
C LYS A 124 -10.26 8.47 1.72
N PHE A 125 -10.59 7.34 2.35
CA PHE A 125 -11.14 7.32 3.71
C PHE A 125 -10.20 8.03 4.69
N LEU A 126 -8.91 7.71 4.66
CA LEU A 126 -7.92 8.33 5.54
C LEU A 126 -7.84 9.84 5.35
N GLY A 127 -7.84 10.34 4.11
CA GLY A 127 -7.78 11.76 3.82
C GLY A 127 -9.03 12.53 4.24
N GLU A 128 -10.23 11.91 4.11
CA GLU A 128 -11.50 12.49 4.54
C GLU A 128 -11.65 12.55 6.08
N HIS A 129 -10.96 11.64 6.80
CA HIS A 129 -11.04 11.55 8.27
C HIS A 129 -9.75 11.96 8.97
N LYS A 130 -8.77 12.51 8.23
CA LYS A 130 -7.47 12.96 8.75
C LYS A 130 -7.67 14.08 9.77
N LYS A 131 -7.05 13.89 10.95
CA LYS A 131 -6.99 14.94 11.98
C LYS A 131 -5.85 15.91 11.67
N GLU A 132 -5.94 17.14 12.17
CA GLU A 132 -4.98 18.21 11.91
C GLU A 132 -3.52 17.84 12.26
N HIS A 133 -3.32 17.09 13.35
CA HIS A 133 -1.99 16.66 13.79
C HIS A 133 -1.43 15.44 13.02
N GLN A 134 -2.23 14.79 12.18
CA GLN A 134 -1.84 13.58 11.47
C GLN A 134 -1.12 13.90 10.17
N PHE A 135 -0.07 13.15 9.90
CA PHE A 135 0.64 13.18 8.63
C PHE A 135 0.28 11.94 7.79
N LEU A 136 -0.24 12.16 6.60
CA LEU A 136 -0.68 11.12 5.68
C LEU A 136 0.20 11.07 4.43
N CYS A 137 0.91 9.96 4.25
CA CYS A 137 1.75 9.70 3.09
C CYS A 137 1.14 8.58 2.22
N GLY A 138 0.97 8.84 0.94
CA GLY A 138 0.55 7.85 -0.05
C GLY A 138 1.69 7.44 -0.97
N PHE A 139 1.52 6.30 -1.66
CA PHE A 139 2.37 5.88 -2.76
C PHE A 139 1.57 5.90 -4.06
N SER A 140 2.22 6.26 -5.14
CA SER A 140 1.68 6.11 -6.49
C SER A 140 2.68 5.41 -7.38
N MET A 141 2.14 4.64 -8.30
CA MET A 141 2.89 3.95 -9.33
C MET A 141 2.21 4.29 -10.64
N GLU A 142 2.91 5.05 -11.46
CA GLU A 142 2.36 5.61 -12.69
C GLU A 142 3.28 5.24 -13.85
N THR A 143 2.68 4.96 -15.00
CA THR A 143 3.41 4.68 -16.24
C THR A 143 3.44 5.88 -17.17
N GLU A 144 2.53 6.86 -16.99
CA GLU A 144 2.39 8.07 -17.80
C GLU A 144 2.02 9.26 -16.93
N ASN A 145 2.51 10.45 -17.28
CA ASN A 145 2.22 11.71 -16.60
C ASN A 145 2.36 11.64 -15.06
N MET A 146 3.40 10.93 -14.59
CA MET A 146 3.58 10.56 -13.18
C MET A 146 3.45 11.75 -12.22
N LEU A 147 4.11 12.87 -12.51
CA LEU A 147 4.09 14.04 -11.63
C LEU A 147 2.69 14.67 -11.54
N GLU A 148 2.05 14.88 -12.67
CA GLU A 148 0.72 15.48 -12.72
C GLU A 148 -0.34 14.59 -12.04
N ASN A 149 -0.33 13.29 -12.32
CA ASN A 149 -1.25 12.34 -11.71
C ASN A 149 -1.03 12.22 -10.21
N SER A 150 0.25 12.22 -9.77
CA SER A 150 0.59 12.17 -8.34
C SER A 150 0.18 13.45 -7.62
N ARG A 151 0.35 14.64 -8.21
CA ARG A 151 -0.14 15.91 -7.64
C ARG A 151 -1.65 15.92 -7.51
N LYS A 152 -2.40 15.55 -8.54
CA LYS A 152 -3.86 15.42 -8.50
C LYS A 152 -4.30 14.46 -7.38
N LYS A 153 -3.57 13.36 -7.19
CA LYS A 153 -3.86 12.37 -6.15
C LYS A 153 -3.57 12.93 -4.76
N LEU A 154 -2.46 13.68 -4.59
CA LEU A 154 -2.10 14.35 -3.34
C LEU A 154 -3.23 15.29 -2.89
N GLU A 155 -3.70 16.16 -3.77
CA GLU A 155 -4.79 17.11 -3.48
C GLU A 155 -6.12 16.40 -3.24
N LYS A 156 -6.54 15.54 -4.19
CA LYS A 156 -7.84 14.84 -4.14
C LYS A 156 -8.00 13.95 -2.91
N LYS A 157 -6.90 13.40 -2.39
CA LYS A 157 -6.91 12.51 -1.24
C LYS A 157 -6.45 13.18 0.05
N ASN A 158 -6.27 14.51 0.05
CA ASN A 158 -5.85 15.29 1.21
C ASN A 158 -4.57 14.72 1.88
N LEU A 159 -3.55 14.42 1.05
CA LEU A 159 -2.27 13.88 1.51
C LEU A 159 -1.31 15.01 1.86
N ASP A 160 -0.40 14.77 2.80
CA ASP A 160 0.71 15.68 3.10
C ASP A 160 1.94 15.37 2.24
N MET A 161 2.04 14.11 1.79
CA MET A 161 3.13 13.63 0.94
C MET A 161 2.64 12.52 0.01
N ILE A 162 3.18 12.46 -1.19
CA ILE A 162 3.07 11.29 -2.07
C ILE A 162 4.45 10.90 -2.58
N VAL A 163 4.73 9.60 -2.54
CA VAL A 163 5.95 9.01 -3.10
C VAL A 163 5.58 8.37 -4.43
N ALA A 164 6.03 8.98 -5.52
CA ALA A 164 5.75 8.53 -6.87
C ALA A 164 6.89 7.64 -7.38
N ASN A 165 6.57 6.43 -7.80
CA ASN A 165 7.50 5.46 -8.37
C ASN A 165 7.32 5.40 -9.89
N ASN A 166 8.43 5.54 -10.63
CA ASN A 166 8.44 5.47 -12.08
C ASN A 166 8.94 4.09 -12.54
N LEU A 167 8.04 3.26 -13.02
CA LEU A 167 8.37 1.90 -13.50
C LEU A 167 9.25 1.88 -14.77
N LYS A 168 9.38 3.00 -15.47
CA LYS A 168 10.16 3.08 -16.73
C LYS A 168 11.64 3.36 -16.52
N VAL A 169 12.06 3.66 -15.29
CA VAL A 169 13.47 3.95 -14.96
C VAL A 169 14.20 2.66 -14.63
N GLU A 170 15.38 2.48 -15.22
CA GLU A 170 16.26 1.36 -14.90
C GLU A 170 16.67 1.41 -13.42
N GLY A 171 16.55 0.28 -12.71
CA GLY A 171 16.74 0.21 -11.25
C GLY A 171 15.50 0.52 -10.41
N ALA A 172 14.37 0.89 -11.04
CA ALA A 172 13.07 0.99 -10.39
C ALA A 172 12.26 -0.31 -10.64
N GLY A 173 11.60 -0.83 -9.62
CA GLY A 173 10.74 -2.00 -9.79
C GLY A 173 10.43 -2.74 -8.49
N PHE A 174 9.58 -3.79 -8.60
CA PHE A 174 9.04 -4.49 -7.43
C PHE A 174 10.02 -5.43 -6.72
N ALA A 175 11.06 -5.91 -7.38
CA ALA A 175 11.92 -6.99 -6.89
C ALA A 175 13.35 -6.55 -6.55
N GLY A 176 13.74 -5.31 -6.93
CA GLY A 176 15.08 -4.78 -6.66
C GLY A 176 15.28 -4.37 -5.20
N ASP A 177 16.55 -4.17 -4.82
CA ASP A 177 16.93 -3.58 -3.54
C ASP A 177 17.18 -2.07 -3.67
N THR A 178 16.90 -1.51 -4.85
CA THR A 178 16.94 -0.07 -5.14
C THR A 178 15.63 0.38 -5.74
N ASN A 179 15.30 1.66 -5.55
CA ASN A 179 14.16 2.27 -6.20
C ASN A 179 14.43 3.74 -6.51
N VAL A 180 13.86 4.23 -7.60
CA VAL A 180 13.91 5.64 -7.99
C VAL A 180 12.54 6.23 -7.76
N VAL A 181 12.45 7.16 -6.82
CA VAL A 181 11.18 7.76 -6.41
C VAL A 181 11.24 9.29 -6.51
N THR A 182 10.11 9.90 -6.79
CA THR A 182 9.92 11.33 -6.61
C THR A 182 9.01 11.55 -5.40
N ILE A 183 9.51 12.27 -4.41
CA ILE A 183 8.75 12.68 -3.24
C ILE A 183 8.11 14.02 -3.56
N ILE A 184 6.81 14.11 -3.45
CA ILE A 184 6.02 15.30 -3.75
C ILE A 184 5.25 15.71 -2.50
N THR A 185 5.40 16.96 -2.11
CA THR A 185 4.59 17.63 -1.07
C THR A 185 3.82 18.79 -1.69
N GLY A 186 3.04 19.52 -0.93
CA GLY A 186 2.36 20.74 -1.39
C GLY A 186 3.33 21.85 -1.82
N GLN A 187 4.60 21.78 -1.42
CA GLN A 187 5.59 22.85 -1.63
C GLN A 187 6.79 22.41 -2.49
N GLU A 188 7.17 21.14 -2.46
CA GLU A 188 8.44 20.68 -3.03
C GLU A 188 8.30 19.36 -3.80
N GLU A 189 9.21 19.18 -4.76
CA GLU A 189 9.48 17.91 -5.43
C GLU A 189 10.95 17.53 -5.22
N VAL A 190 11.20 16.31 -4.76
CA VAL A 190 12.54 15.77 -4.56
C VAL A 190 12.66 14.42 -5.27
N LEU A 191 13.57 14.36 -6.26
CA LEU A 191 13.96 13.08 -6.88
C LEU A 191 14.97 12.38 -5.98
N SER A 192 14.75 11.14 -5.65
CA SER A 192 15.64 10.36 -4.78
C SER A 192 15.84 8.95 -5.33
N LEU A 193 17.11 8.50 -5.32
CA LEU A 193 17.48 7.10 -5.42
C LEU A 193 17.54 6.54 -3.99
N ILE A 194 16.77 5.51 -3.72
CA ILE A 194 16.72 4.88 -2.39
C ILE A 194 17.16 3.42 -2.47
N HIS A 195 17.79 2.95 -1.40
CA HIS A 195 18.06 1.53 -1.15
C HIS A 195 17.05 1.00 -0.15
N ILE A 196 16.56 -0.22 -0.40
CA ILE A 196 15.48 -0.86 0.37
C ILE A 196 16.05 -2.01 1.19
#